data_e8b786d215bb5b0eefd052d0fbe1567f
#
_entry.id   e8b786d215bb5b0eefd052d0fbe1567f
#
_cell.length_a   1.000
_cell.length_b   1.000
_cell.length_c   1.000
_cell.angle_alpha   90.00
_cell.angle_beta   90.00
_cell.angle_gamma   90.00
#
_symmetry.space_group_name_H-M   'P 1'
#
loop_
_entity.id
_entity.type
_entity.pdbx_description
1 polymer ?
#
loop_
_entity_poly.entity_id
_entity_poly.type
_entity_poly.pdbx_seq_one_letter_code
_entity_poly.pdbx_strand_id
1 'polypeptide(L)'
;MYSILKKPKFKYTIQQPASKVHLTKKIHTLSVYHLNKKTITMKIEIINKSRHALPQYSTPLSAGMDLRANIDEPITLGPLERRLIPTGLFIALPEGYEAQIRPRSGLAFKNGITVLNTPGTIDADYRGEIGVILVNLSNQPFTINDGDRICQMVIARHETAQFIEVETLDSTERGEGGFGHTGKK
;
A
#
# COMPACT_ATOMS: atom_id res chain seq x y z
N MET A 1 32.82 19.82 28.88
CA MET A 1 32.28 19.55 30.24
C MET A 1 30.76 19.48 30.08
N TYR A 2 30.23 18.29 29.80
CA TYR A 2 28.80 18.08 29.55
C TYR A 2 28.13 17.52 30.79
N SER A 3 27.19 18.27 31.35
CA SER A 3 26.39 17.93 32.52
C SER A 3 25.24 17.00 32.12
N ILE A 4 25.22 15.79 32.69
CA ILE A 4 24.19 14.78 32.51
C ILE A 4 23.02 15.09 33.45
N LEU A 5 21.90 15.55 32.93
CA LEU A 5 20.65 15.71 33.68
C LEU A 5 19.94 14.35 33.84
N LYS A 6 19.85 13.89 35.11
CA LYS A 6 19.14 12.68 35.51
C LYS A 6 17.61 12.91 35.44
N LYS A 7 16.89 12.00 34.78
CA LYS A 7 15.40 11.97 34.76
C LYS A 7 14.84 11.55 36.13
N PRO A 8 13.77 12.14 36.62
CA PRO A 8 13.13 11.75 37.88
C PRO A 8 12.41 10.40 37.75
N LYS A 9 12.65 9.51 38.74
CA LYS A 9 11.91 8.25 38.90
C LYS A 9 10.62 8.52 39.67
N PHE A 10 9.48 8.37 39.05
CA PHE A 10 8.19 8.34 39.75
C PHE A 10 8.00 6.97 40.43
N LYS A 11 7.88 6.96 41.75
CA LYS A 11 7.47 5.82 42.56
C LYS A 11 5.97 5.91 42.79
N TYR A 12 5.21 4.96 42.28
CA TYR A 12 3.82 4.79 42.70
C TYR A 12 3.78 3.82 43.87
N THR A 13 3.25 4.29 45.02
CA THR A 13 2.95 3.44 46.18
C THR A 13 1.50 2.99 46.07
N ILE A 14 1.25 1.69 45.82
CA ILE A 14 -0.07 1.10 45.87
C ILE A 14 -0.31 0.63 47.30
N GLN A 15 -1.23 1.28 48.04
CA GLN A 15 -1.74 0.77 49.29
C GLN A 15 -2.75 -0.37 49.02
N GLN A 16 -2.47 -1.55 49.52
CA GLN A 16 -3.42 -2.68 49.54
C GLN A 16 -4.20 -2.69 50.85
N PRO A 17 -5.54 -2.91 50.82
CA PRO A 17 -6.27 -3.26 52.00
C PRO A 17 -6.15 -4.76 52.27
N ALA A 18 -5.92 -5.09 53.55
CA ALA A 18 -5.81 -6.46 54.02
C ALA A 18 -7.19 -7.13 54.09
N SER A 19 -7.39 -8.20 53.33
CA SER A 19 -8.34 -9.27 53.66
C SER A 19 -7.81 -10.59 53.06
N LYS A 20 -7.54 -11.52 53.99
CA LYS A 20 -7.12 -12.89 53.68
C LYS A 20 -8.28 -13.65 53.04
N VAL A 21 -8.13 -14.01 51.79
CA VAL A 21 -8.90 -15.08 51.14
C VAL A 21 -7.94 -16.09 50.60
N HIS A 22 -8.01 -17.32 51.13
CA HIS A 22 -7.32 -18.49 50.60
C HIS A 22 -7.89 -18.79 49.22
N LEU A 23 -7.17 -18.45 48.16
CA LEU A 23 -7.45 -18.92 46.79
C LEU A 23 -6.36 -19.90 46.39
N THR A 24 -6.75 -21.18 46.33
CA THR A 24 -5.99 -22.24 45.69
C THR A 24 -5.69 -21.86 44.24
N LYS A 25 -4.40 -21.74 43.93
CA LYS A 25 -3.92 -21.51 42.56
C LYS A 25 -4.24 -22.71 41.67
N LYS A 26 -5.33 -22.63 40.93
CA LYS A 26 -5.46 -23.35 39.68
C LYS A 26 -4.81 -22.51 38.60
N ILE A 27 -3.58 -22.86 38.23
CA ILE A 27 -2.92 -22.35 37.03
C ILE A 27 -3.70 -22.91 35.85
N HIS A 28 -4.66 -22.16 35.36
CA HIS A 28 -5.23 -22.41 34.03
C HIS A 28 -4.17 -22.00 33.03
N THR A 29 -3.48 -23.00 32.48
CA THR A 29 -2.71 -22.87 31.27
C THR A 29 -3.64 -22.23 30.23
N LEU A 30 -3.46 -20.94 29.94
CA LEU A 30 -4.07 -20.30 28.78
C LEU A 30 -3.50 -21.02 27.55
N SER A 31 -4.23 -22.03 27.09
CA SER A 31 -4.06 -22.60 25.77
C SER A 31 -4.26 -21.44 24.79
N VAL A 32 -3.15 -20.95 24.25
CA VAL A 32 -3.17 -20.02 23.11
C VAL A 32 -3.82 -20.83 21.98
N TYR A 33 -5.13 -20.63 21.79
CA TYR A 33 -5.80 -21.11 20.61
C TYR A 33 -5.10 -20.43 19.42
N HIS A 34 -4.21 -21.14 18.77
CA HIS A 34 -3.86 -20.88 17.40
C HIS A 34 -5.15 -21.06 16.59
N LEU A 35 -5.95 -20.00 16.52
CA LEU A 35 -6.93 -19.88 15.47
C LEU A 35 -6.14 -19.99 14.17
N ASN A 36 -6.17 -21.17 13.55
CA ASN A 36 -5.84 -21.32 12.15
C ASN A 36 -6.77 -20.34 11.40
N LYS A 37 -6.33 -19.07 11.27
CA LYS A 37 -6.91 -18.14 10.33
C LYS A 37 -6.71 -18.80 8.96
N LYS A 38 -7.71 -19.54 8.51
CA LYS A 38 -7.84 -19.91 7.12
C LYS A 38 -7.74 -18.59 6.38
N THR A 39 -6.59 -18.31 5.77
CA THR A 39 -6.42 -17.12 4.93
C THR A 39 -7.46 -17.27 3.82
N ILE A 40 -8.55 -16.51 3.92
CA ILE A 40 -9.56 -16.48 2.87
C ILE A 40 -8.88 -15.76 1.71
N THR A 41 -8.36 -16.54 0.77
CA THR A 41 -7.74 -16.00 -0.43
C THR A 41 -8.87 -15.54 -1.37
N MET A 42 -8.89 -14.25 -1.68
CA MET A 42 -9.80 -13.68 -2.67
C MET A 42 -9.46 -14.28 -4.05
N LYS A 43 -10.47 -14.68 -4.80
CA LYS A 43 -10.33 -15.10 -6.19
C LYS A 43 -10.67 -13.91 -7.09
N ILE A 44 -9.78 -13.59 -8.02
CA ILE A 44 -9.96 -12.54 -9.03
C ILE A 44 -9.83 -13.20 -10.40
N GLU A 45 -10.82 -12.99 -11.23
CA GLU A 45 -10.77 -13.44 -12.63
C GLU A 45 -9.79 -12.58 -13.40
N ILE A 46 -8.96 -13.21 -14.22
CA ILE A 46 -7.93 -12.54 -15.01
C ILE A 46 -7.84 -13.16 -16.40
N ILE A 47 -7.80 -12.30 -17.43
CA ILE A 47 -7.40 -12.69 -18.78
C ILE A 47 -5.96 -12.26 -18.97
N ASN A 48 -5.11 -13.20 -19.36
CA ASN A 48 -3.72 -12.95 -19.69
C ASN A 48 -3.51 -13.12 -21.21
N LYS A 49 -3.34 -12.01 -21.90
CA LYS A 49 -2.95 -11.97 -23.32
C LYS A 49 -1.46 -11.69 -23.51
N SER A 50 -0.70 -11.57 -22.41
CA SER A 50 0.75 -11.36 -22.47
C SER A 50 1.51 -12.67 -22.73
N ARG A 51 2.76 -12.54 -23.06
CA ARG A 51 3.72 -13.66 -23.15
C ARG A 51 4.30 -14.09 -21.80
N HIS A 52 3.89 -13.44 -20.72
CA HIS A 52 4.49 -13.59 -19.39
C HIS A 52 3.57 -14.36 -18.45
N ALA A 53 4.17 -14.93 -17.39
CA ALA A 53 3.40 -15.56 -16.32
C ALA A 53 2.51 -14.56 -15.59
N LEU A 54 1.41 -15.07 -14.99
CA LEU A 54 0.53 -14.26 -14.13
C LEU A 54 1.31 -13.59 -13.00
N PRO A 55 0.91 -12.38 -12.57
CA PRO A 55 1.47 -11.72 -11.41
C PRO A 55 1.36 -12.59 -10.17
N GLN A 56 2.42 -12.61 -9.36
CA GLN A 56 2.50 -13.39 -8.13
C GLN A 56 3.10 -12.55 -7.00
N TYR A 57 2.68 -12.83 -5.77
CA TYR A 57 3.32 -12.28 -4.58
C TYR A 57 4.72 -12.89 -4.42
N SER A 58 5.72 -12.04 -4.25
CA SER A 58 7.12 -12.49 -4.09
C SER A 58 7.36 -13.24 -2.79
N THR A 59 6.60 -12.91 -1.74
CA THR A 59 6.63 -13.56 -0.43
C THR A 59 5.22 -13.70 0.14
N PRO A 60 4.96 -14.59 1.11
CA PRO A 60 3.64 -14.76 1.72
C PRO A 60 3.04 -13.51 2.37
N LEU A 61 3.89 -12.52 2.70
CA LEU A 61 3.48 -11.26 3.33
C LEU A 61 3.61 -10.05 2.41
N SER A 62 3.91 -10.25 1.12
CA SER A 62 3.91 -9.17 0.13
C SER A 62 2.49 -8.64 -0.08
N ALA A 63 2.34 -7.32 -0.15
CA ALA A 63 1.06 -6.67 -0.47
C ALA A 63 0.90 -6.43 -1.98
N GLY A 64 1.99 -6.33 -2.73
CA GLY A 64 1.99 -6.04 -4.16
C GLY A 64 2.53 -7.19 -5.00
N MET A 65 2.04 -7.28 -6.22
CA MET A 65 2.48 -8.18 -7.27
C MET A 65 3.11 -7.35 -8.39
N ASP A 66 4.31 -7.72 -8.84
CA ASP A 66 4.95 -7.03 -9.97
C ASP A 66 4.17 -7.27 -11.28
N LEU A 67 3.94 -6.21 -12.05
CA LEU A 67 3.44 -6.28 -13.42
C LEU A 67 4.59 -6.07 -14.41
N ARG A 68 4.50 -6.76 -15.54
CA ARG A 68 5.51 -6.73 -16.58
C ARG A 68 5.02 -5.95 -17.79
N ALA A 69 5.95 -5.29 -18.47
CA ALA A 69 5.71 -4.76 -19.81
C ALA A 69 5.45 -5.92 -20.78
N ASN A 70 4.45 -5.76 -21.65
CA ASN A 70 4.14 -6.66 -22.76
C ASN A 70 4.21 -5.86 -24.05
N ILE A 71 5.39 -5.74 -24.60
CA ILE A 71 5.71 -4.89 -25.75
C ILE A 71 6.48 -5.69 -26.81
N ASP A 72 6.30 -5.35 -28.07
CA ASP A 72 6.98 -6.06 -29.16
C ASP A 72 8.41 -5.55 -29.35
N GLU A 73 8.62 -4.24 -29.17
CA GLU A 73 9.91 -3.57 -29.32
C GLU A 73 10.26 -2.77 -28.06
N PRO A 74 11.56 -2.65 -27.73
CA PRO A 74 12.00 -1.84 -26.59
C PRO A 74 11.52 -0.38 -26.70
N ILE A 75 11.06 0.18 -25.59
CA ILE A 75 10.61 1.58 -25.48
C ILE A 75 11.64 2.36 -24.66
N THR A 76 12.22 3.40 -25.23
CA THR A 76 13.11 4.31 -24.52
C THR A 76 12.37 5.58 -24.13
N LEU A 77 12.39 5.89 -22.83
CA LEU A 77 11.87 7.14 -22.26
C LEU A 77 13.02 8.14 -22.09
N GLY A 78 12.99 9.23 -22.82
CA GLY A 78 13.86 10.37 -22.57
C GLY A 78 13.52 11.07 -21.25
N PRO A 79 14.35 12.05 -20.80
CA PRO A 79 14.04 12.87 -19.63
C PRO A 79 12.66 13.55 -19.74
N LEU A 80 11.84 13.44 -18.69
CA LEU A 80 10.46 13.95 -18.58
C LEU A 80 9.47 13.34 -19.60
N GLU A 81 9.89 12.37 -20.39
CA GLU A 81 9.00 11.64 -21.28
C GLU A 81 8.11 10.67 -20.50
N ARG A 82 6.86 10.52 -20.96
CA ARG A 82 5.88 9.56 -20.44
C ARG A 82 5.33 8.69 -21.55
N ARG A 83 5.02 7.44 -21.21
CA ARG A 83 4.40 6.47 -22.13
C ARG A 83 3.41 5.58 -21.39
N LEU A 84 2.36 5.22 -22.06
CA LEU A 84 1.47 4.13 -21.66
C LEU A 84 2.11 2.81 -22.07
N ILE A 85 2.43 1.97 -21.10
CA ILE A 85 3.04 0.65 -21.33
C ILE A 85 1.96 -0.42 -21.12
N PRO A 86 1.67 -1.23 -22.13
CA PRO A 86 0.71 -2.33 -22.01
C PRO A 86 1.26 -3.47 -21.16
N THR A 87 0.35 -4.21 -20.51
CA THR A 87 0.69 -5.40 -19.70
C THR A 87 0.11 -6.69 -20.26
N GLY A 88 -0.84 -6.62 -21.20
CA GLY A 88 -1.60 -7.75 -21.70
C GLY A 88 -2.59 -8.35 -20.69
N LEU A 89 -2.83 -7.68 -19.56
CA LEU A 89 -3.64 -8.20 -18.45
C LEU A 89 -4.97 -7.45 -18.36
N PHE A 90 -6.05 -8.22 -18.11
CA PHE A 90 -7.42 -7.73 -17.90
C PHE A 90 -7.97 -8.42 -16.65
N ILE A 91 -8.56 -7.69 -15.71
CA ILE A 91 -9.06 -8.26 -14.46
C ILE A 91 -10.52 -7.90 -14.21
N ALA A 92 -11.22 -8.74 -13.43
CA ALA A 92 -12.54 -8.44 -12.90
C ALA A 92 -12.48 -8.50 -11.38
N LEU A 93 -12.55 -7.32 -10.75
CA LEU A 93 -12.50 -7.20 -9.30
C LEU A 93 -13.90 -7.40 -8.70
N PRO A 94 -14.01 -7.95 -7.47
CA PRO A 94 -15.27 -7.94 -6.73
C PRO A 94 -15.67 -6.52 -6.35
N GLU A 95 -16.97 -6.26 -6.20
CA GLU A 95 -17.49 -5.01 -5.64
C GLU A 95 -16.85 -4.66 -4.30
N GLY A 96 -16.57 -3.38 -4.07
CA GLY A 96 -15.89 -2.86 -2.88
C GLY A 96 -14.37 -3.04 -2.89
N TYR A 97 -13.79 -3.41 -4.03
CA TYR A 97 -12.34 -3.53 -4.23
C TYR A 97 -11.88 -2.76 -5.45
N GLU A 98 -10.65 -2.26 -5.35
CA GLU A 98 -9.89 -1.66 -6.45
C GLU A 98 -8.54 -2.36 -6.60
N ALA A 99 -7.92 -2.22 -7.77
CA ALA A 99 -6.50 -2.51 -7.91
C ALA A 99 -5.72 -1.20 -8.06
N GLN A 100 -4.71 -1.02 -7.23
CA GLN A 100 -3.85 0.16 -7.25
C GLN A 100 -2.54 -0.16 -7.97
N ILE A 101 -2.22 0.62 -8.99
CA ILE A 101 -0.95 0.55 -9.71
C ILE A 101 0.01 1.53 -9.07
N ARG A 102 1.07 0.98 -8.47
CA ARG A 102 2.07 1.71 -7.70
C ARG A 102 3.46 1.55 -8.30
N PRO A 103 4.35 2.54 -8.17
CA PRO A 103 5.73 2.42 -8.65
C PRO A 103 6.50 1.35 -7.87
N ARG A 104 7.57 0.86 -8.48
CA ARG A 104 8.56 0.02 -7.81
C ARG A 104 9.66 0.91 -7.23
N SER A 105 9.93 0.73 -5.95
CA SER A 105 10.94 1.51 -5.21
C SER A 105 12.32 1.49 -5.87
N GLY A 106 12.72 0.33 -6.41
CA GLY A 106 14.01 0.19 -7.10
C GLY A 106 14.12 1.02 -8.37
N LEU A 107 13.06 1.05 -9.20
CA LEU A 107 13.02 1.88 -10.41
C LEU A 107 12.97 3.37 -10.07
N ALA A 108 12.15 3.74 -9.07
CA ALA A 108 12.04 5.11 -8.63
C ALA A 108 13.37 5.65 -8.10
N PHE A 109 14.02 4.92 -7.20
CA PHE A 109 15.25 5.37 -6.55
C PHE A 109 16.47 5.37 -7.47
N LYS A 110 16.66 4.28 -8.25
CA LYS A 110 17.88 4.11 -9.06
C LYS A 110 17.79 4.79 -10.42
N ASN A 111 16.60 4.85 -11.01
CA ASN A 111 16.42 5.27 -12.40
C ASN A 111 15.51 6.48 -12.56
N GLY A 112 14.88 6.96 -11.48
CA GLY A 112 13.91 8.06 -11.56
C GLY A 112 12.63 7.72 -12.32
N ILE A 113 12.32 6.41 -12.50
CA ILE A 113 11.12 5.95 -13.20
C ILE A 113 9.99 5.72 -12.22
N THR A 114 8.84 6.33 -12.50
CA THR A 114 7.66 6.18 -11.65
C THR A 114 6.38 6.05 -12.48
N VAL A 115 5.29 5.67 -11.81
CA VAL A 115 3.94 5.69 -12.38
C VAL A 115 3.41 7.10 -12.21
N LEU A 116 3.09 7.78 -13.33
CA LEU A 116 2.75 9.20 -13.33
C LEU A 116 1.52 9.52 -12.49
N ASN A 117 0.48 8.70 -12.58
CA ASN A 117 -0.80 8.87 -11.88
C ASN A 117 -0.88 8.06 -10.57
N THR A 118 0.25 7.78 -9.94
CA THR A 118 0.30 6.90 -8.75
C THR A 118 -0.45 7.47 -7.55
N PRO A 119 -1.24 6.65 -6.83
CA PRO A 119 -1.66 5.29 -7.18
C PRO A 119 -2.69 5.28 -8.31
N GLY A 120 -2.37 4.63 -9.43
CA GLY A 120 -3.32 4.46 -10.53
C GLY A 120 -4.47 3.54 -10.09
N THR A 121 -5.71 3.94 -10.30
CA THR A 121 -6.90 3.19 -9.89
C THR A 121 -7.42 2.33 -11.03
N ILE A 122 -7.68 1.07 -10.74
CA ILE A 122 -8.43 0.14 -11.60
C ILE A 122 -9.73 -0.21 -10.86
N ASP A 123 -10.83 0.27 -11.39
CA ASP A 123 -12.15 0.10 -10.79
C ASP A 123 -12.68 -1.34 -10.96
N ALA A 124 -13.61 -1.74 -10.09
CA ALA A 124 -14.18 -3.10 -10.12
C ALA A 124 -14.93 -3.42 -11.42
N ASP A 125 -15.51 -2.44 -12.06
CA ASP A 125 -16.25 -2.57 -13.33
C ASP A 125 -15.41 -2.30 -14.57
N TYR A 126 -14.12 -1.93 -14.43
CA TYR A 126 -13.23 -1.80 -15.58
C TYR A 126 -12.90 -3.17 -16.20
N ARG A 127 -12.99 -3.24 -17.52
CA ARG A 127 -12.73 -4.48 -18.28
C ARG A 127 -11.69 -4.30 -19.38
N GLY A 128 -11.10 -3.11 -19.46
CA GLY A 128 -10.00 -2.84 -20.38
C GLY A 128 -8.66 -3.45 -19.93
N GLU A 129 -7.67 -3.33 -20.79
CA GLU A 129 -6.30 -3.71 -20.47
C GLU A 129 -5.71 -2.82 -19.37
N ILE A 130 -5.00 -3.42 -18.44
CA ILE A 130 -4.20 -2.67 -17.47
C ILE A 130 -2.99 -2.07 -18.19
N GLY A 131 -3.08 -0.76 -18.46
CA GLY A 131 -1.98 0.03 -19.01
C GLY A 131 -1.29 0.83 -17.89
N VAL A 132 0.03 0.92 -17.95
CA VAL A 132 0.83 1.61 -16.95
C VAL A 132 1.44 2.89 -17.53
N ILE A 133 1.08 4.05 -16.99
CA ILE A 133 1.64 5.32 -17.43
C ILE A 133 2.96 5.55 -16.69
N LEU A 134 4.08 5.21 -17.35
CA LEU A 134 5.41 5.50 -16.81
C LEU A 134 5.89 6.88 -17.22
N VAL A 135 6.65 7.52 -16.32
CA VAL A 135 7.37 8.76 -16.57
C VAL A 135 8.81 8.64 -16.10
N ASN A 136 9.73 9.21 -16.88
CA ASN A 136 11.14 9.33 -16.53
C ASN A 136 11.41 10.70 -15.92
N LEU A 137 11.64 10.76 -14.62
CA LEU A 137 11.97 11.99 -13.87
C LEU A 137 13.49 12.18 -13.72
N SER A 138 14.30 11.32 -14.33
CA SER A 138 15.77 11.47 -14.35
C SER A 138 16.23 12.32 -15.53
N ASN A 139 17.52 12.63 -15.56
CA ASN A 139 18.18 13.32 -16.67
C ASN A 139 18.84 12.36 -17.67
N GLN A 140 18.61 11.06 -17.55
CA GLN A 140 19.17 10.03 -18.44
C GLN A 140 18.04 9.26 -19.12
N PRO A 141 18.20 8.84 -20.38
CA PRO A 141 17.22 7.97 -21.02
C PRO A 141 17.14 6.61 -20.31
N PHE A 142 15.94 6.04 -20.28
CA PHE A 142 15.67 4.73 -19.69
C PHE A 142 14.94 3.83 -20.68
N THR A 143 15.49 2.65 -20.96
CA THR A 143 14.89 1.69 -21.90
C THR A 143 14.13 0.62 -21.13
N ILE A 144 12.90 0.38 -21.56
CA ILE A 144 12.00 -0.67 -21.08
C ILE A 144 12.01 -1.78 -22.13
N ASN A 145 12.30 -3.00 -21.70
CA ASN A 145 12.26 -4.18 -22.55
C ASN A 145 11.02 -5.02 -22.25
N ASP A 146 10.63 -5.90 -23.19
CA ASP A 146 9.58 -6.87 -22.97
C ASP A 146 9.87 -7.72 -21.72
N GLY A 147 8.88 -7.91 -20.87
CA GLY A 147 9.02 -8.67 -19.62
C GLY A 147 9.63 -7.91 -18.44
N ASP A 148 10.10 -6.69 -18.60
CA ASP A 148 10.58 -5.87 -17.50
C ASP A 148 9.45 -5.64 -16.49
N ARG A 149 9.79 -5.75 -15.19
CA ARG A 149 8.86 -5.44 -14.10
C ARG A 149 8.80 -3.93 -13.91
N ILE A 150 7.72 -3.31 -14.38
CA ILE A 150 7.58 -1.85 -14.50
C ILE A 150 6.85 -1.17 -13.35
N CYS A 151 5.97 -1.91 -12.66
CA CYS A 151 5.19 -1.41 -11.53
C CYS A 151 4.79 -2.57 -10.62
N GLN A 152 4.03 -2.30 -9.58
CA GLN A 152 3.38 -3.30 -8.74
C GLN A 152 1.88 -3.00 -8.62
N MET A 153 1.07 -4.06 -8.59
CA MET A 153 -0.38 -4.00 -8.38
C MET A 153 -0.70 -4.44 -6.96
N VAL A 154 -1.51 -3.65 -6.26
CA VAL A 154 -2.02 -3.95 -4.90
C VAL A 154 -3.53 -4.00 -4.97
N ILE A 155 -4.13 -5.09 -4.50
CA ILE A 155 -5.58 -5.18 -4.35
C ILE A 155 -5.96 -4.56 -3.01
N ALA A 156 -6.84 -3.57 -3.04
CA ALA A 156 -7.28 -2.83 -1.87
C ALA A 156 -8.81 -2.81 -1.77
N ARG A 157 -9.31 -2.77 -0.55
CA ARG A 157 -10.71 -2.50 -0.27
C ARG A 157 -10.92 -1.00 -0.21
N HIS A 158 -12.08 -0.52 -0.68
CA HIS A 158 -12.45 0.89 -0.61
C HIS A 158 -13.86 1.06 -0.05
N GLU A 159 -14.16 2.25 0.46
CA GLU A 159 -15.49 2.65 0.87
C GLU A 159 -16.13 3.50 -0.24
N THR A 160 -17.43 3.37 -0.41
CA THR A 160 -18.22 4.24 -1.30
C THR A 160 -18.90 5.30 -0.45
N ALA A 161 -18.55 6.57 -0.66
CA ALA A 161 -19.10 7.68 0.07
C ALA A 161 -20.30 8.30 -0.65
N GLN A 162 -21.34 8.63 0.12
CA GLN A 162 -22.41 9.48 -0.32
C GLN A 162 -22.27 10.86 0.35
N PHE A 163 -22.14 11.92 -0.45
CA PHE A 163 -22.06 13.28 0.08
C PHE A 163 -23.44 13.80 0.43
N ILE A 164 -23.51 14.49 1.59
CA ILE A 164 -24.66 15.27 2.02
C ILE A 164 -24.18 16.72 2.07
N GLU A 165 -24.76 17.55 1.23
CA GLU A 165 -24.46 18.98 1.20
C GLU A 165 -25.01 19.66 2.46
N VAL A 166 -24.16 20.41 3.14
CA VAL A 166 -24.49 21.18 4.35
C VAL A 166 -23.93 22.60 4.23
N GLU A 167 -24.55 23.55 4.91
CA GLU A 167 -24.06 24.94 4.89
C GLU A 167 -22.82 25.14 5.77
N THR A 168 -22.67 24.37 6.84
CA THR A 168 -21.56 24.49 7.79
C THR A 168 -21.10 23.10 8.25
N LEU A 169 -19.82 23.00 8.54
CA LEU A 169 -19.23 21.83 9.21
C LEU A 169 -19.04 22.14 10.70
N ASP A 170 -18.99 21.09 11.53
CA ASP A 170 -18.65 21.21 12.93
C ASP A 170 -17.22 21.76 13.13
N SER A 171 -17.00 22.45 14.24
CA SER A 171 -15.69 22.98 14.61
C SER A 171 -14.80 21.89 15.20
N THR A 172 -13.51 21.93 14.84
CA THR A 172 -12.50 21.03 15.41
C THR A 172 -11.31 21.85 15.93
N GLU A 173 -10.50 21.26 16.83
CA GLU A 173 -9.27 21.91 17.33
C GLU A 173 -8.32 22.31 16.20
N ARG A 174 -8.25 21.52 15.12
CA ARG A 174 -7.43 21.82 13.95
C ARG A 174 -8.04 22.94 13.09
N GLY A 175 -9.35 23.08 13.03
CA GLY A 175 -10.06 24.03 12.19
C GLY A 175 -9.61 23.95 10.74
N GLU A 176 -9.34 25.11 10.13
CA GLU A 176 -8.87 25.26 8.74
C GLU A 176 -7.36 25.05 8.54
N GLY A 177 -6.65 24.67 9.61
CA GLY A 177 -5.19 24.51 9.58
C GLY A 177 -4.72 23.42 8.60
N GLY A 178 -4.03 23.85 7.54
CA GLY A 178 -3.45 22.99 6.48
C GLY A 178 -2.05 23.46 6.08
N PHE A 179 -1.48 22.84 5.05
CA PHE A 179 -0.22 23.24 4.39
C PHE A 179 0.96 23.46 5.35
N GLY A 180 1.06 22.63 6.40
CA GLY A 180 2.18 22.70 7.36
C GLY A 180 1.98 23.66 8.51
N HIS A 181 0.73 23.99 8.89
CA HIS A 181 0.42 24.88 10.00
C HIS A 181 1.02 24.42 11.35
N THR A 182 1.39 23.13 11.50
CA THR A 182 2.11 22.59 12.66
C THR A 182 3.61 22.89 12.66
N GLY A 183 4.12 23.58 11.62
CA GLY A 183 5.56 23.92 11.48
C GLY A 183 6.42 22.72 11.07
N LYS A 184 7.73 22.96 11.01
CA LYS A 184 8.75 21.95 10.66
C LYS A 184 9.46 21.37 11.90
N LYS A 185 9.11 21.79 13.12
CA LYS A 185 9.69 21.34 14.39
C LYS A 185 8.60 21.15 15.43
#